data_d11b440b7df20d1aa93cb1a65594429d
#
_entry.id   d11b440b7df20d1aa93cb1a65594429d
#
_cell.length_a   1.000
_cell.length_b   1.000
_cell.length_c   1.000
_cell.angle_alpha   90.00
_cell.angle_beta   90.00
_cell.angle_gamma   90.00
#
_symmetry.space_group_name_H-M   'P 1'
#
loop_
_entity.id
_entity.type
_entity.pdbx_description
1 polymer ?
#
loop_
_entity_poly.entity_id
_entity_poly.type
_entity_poly.pdbx_seq_one_letter_code
_entity_poly.pdbx_strand_id
1 'polypeptide(L)'
;MLPVSLSFEVHQPHRLRIEGVNEEASSLYGRYFDDKMNEHFFRDVAENCYFPATERLLRNAKKFEGEDREFKVNFSISSSWVEQAKKYHPELIDMLNQFPDGTVDFIGQTHYHSLSGLFHDKSEFRWQLGKHRDIIQDTFGKRPQVMTNTELIYHNEIGKVAAEEGYDGIFTEGAPRMLGWRSPNHAYTQPDFVTEEGNNILLRNRKLTDDVGYRFSAEWWSEYPLTAEKYALWLSNASGDMLNLFMDYETFGEHHWEGTGILWFLEDLPQQVFKHENLKFETVSEVAQNNDPVGKFDAFEYNTVSWADQEMDASAWLGNEMQKMLFQRLQDIEEKVRAIDDEKVTDVWRKFLTSDHLHHIAT
;
A
#
# COMPACT_ATOMS: atom_id res chain seq x y z
N MET A 1 -24.92 -2.13 -7.96
CA MET A 1 -24.33 -2.62 -6.70
C MET A 1 -23.13 -1.74 -6.39
N LEU A 2 -22.96 -1.37 -5.12
CA LEU A 2 -21.82 -0.58 -4.64
C LEU A 2 -20.58 -1.48 -4.54
N PRO A 3 -19.52 -1.23 -5.31
CA PRO A 3 -18.29 -2.00 -5.24
C PRO A 3 -17.50 -1.68 -3.97
N VAL A 4 -17.00 -2.73 -3.33
CA VAL A 4 -16.05 -2.68 -2.23
C VAL A 4 -14.70 -3.16 -2.75
N SER A 5 -13.71 -2.27 -2.78
CA SER A 5 -12.33 -2.60 -3.10
C SER A 5 -11.57 -2.80 -1.80
N LEU A 6 -11.20 -4.05 -1.50
CA LEU A 6 -10.44 -4.41 -0.30
C LEU A 6 -8.98 -4.56 -0.67
N SER A 7 -8.14 -3.66 -0.19
CA SER A 7 -6.72 -3.55 -0.57
C SER A 7 -5.81 -3.58 0.66
N PHE A 8 -4.68 -4.25 0.51
CA PHE A 8 -3.69 -4.44 1.57
C PHE A 8 -2.32 -3.92 1.16
N GLU A 9 -1.70 -3.10 2.01
CA GLU A 9 -0.28 -2.77 1.91
C GLU A 9 0.54 -3.90 2.52
N VAL A 10 1.55 -4.38 1.79
CA VAL A 10 2.42 -5.48 2.21
C VAL A 10 3.87 -5.06 2.02
N HIS A 11 4.51 -4.72 3.11
CA HIS A 11 5.88 -4.23 3.08
C HIS A 11 6.74 -4.82 4.20
N GLN A 12 7.99 -5.10 3.87
CA GLN A 12 9.05 -5.38 4.85
C GLN A 12 10.33 -4.67 4.40
N PRO A 13 10.86 -3.73 5.22
CA PRO A 13 12.08 -3.00 4.88
C PRO A 13 13.32 -3.89 5.00
N HIS A 14 14.40 -3.49 4.33
CA HIS A 14 15.73 -3.95 4.68
C HIS A 14 16.24 -3.18 5.90
N ARG A 15 16.31 -3.83 7.04
CA ARG A 15 16.63 -3.21 8.34
C ARG A 15 18.09 -2.85 8.44
N LEU A 16 18.35 -1.64 8.91
CA LEU A 16 19.69 -1.16 9.18
C LEU A 16 20.29 -1.91 10.37
N ARG A 17 21.61 -2.05 10.35
CA ARG A 17 22.36 -2.59 11.49
C ARG A 17 22.30 -1.60 12.66
N ILE A 18 21.82 -2.06 13.81
CA ILE A 18 21.74 -1.25 15.04
C ILE A 18 23.13 -0.87 15.55
N GLU A 19 24.12 -1.77 15.36
CA GLU A 19 25.49 -1.57 15.82
C GLU A 19 26.30 -0.62 14.92
N GLY A 20 25.67 -0.06 13.87
CA GLY A 20 26.32 0.79 12.88
C GLY A 20 26.98 0.02 11.74
N VAL A 21 27.84 0.71 10.99
CA VAL A 21 28.49 0.16 9.79
C VAL A 21 29.46 -0.97 10.15
N ASN A 22 29.27 -2.15 9.53
CA ASN A 22 30.21 -3.27 9.66
C ASN A 22 31.27 -3.23 8.54
N GLU A 23 32.44 -2.67 8.82
CA GLU A 23 33.53 -2.56 7.83
C GLU A 23 34.14 -3.90 7.43
N GLU A 24 34.00 -4.96 8.26
CA GLU A 24 34.51 -6.29 8.00
C GLU A 24 33.57 -7.14 7.12
N ALA A 25 32.35 -6.65 6.82
CA ALA A 25 31.40 -7.37 6.00
C ALA A 25 31.94 -7.62 4.58
N SER A 26 31.71 -8.83 4.08
CA SER A 26 32.18 -9.28 2.75
C SER A 26 31.41 -8.62 1.59
N SER A 27 30.24 -8.03 1.86
CA SER A 27 29.41 -7.35 0.85
C SER A 27 29.06 -5.94 1.28
N LEU A 28 28.82 -5.06 0.30
CA LEU A 28 28.36 -3.70 0.56
C LEU A 28 27.02 -3.69 1.29
N TYR A 29 26.09 -4.55 0.91
CA TYR A 29 24.82 -4.75 1.61
C TYR A 29 25.04 -5.10 3.10
N GLY A 30 25.85 -6.11 3.40
CA GLY A 30 26.10 -6.56 4.77
C GLY A 30 26.83 -5.53 5.65
N ARG A 31 27.41 -4.47 5.06
CA ARG A 31 27.97 -3.35 5.84
C ARG A 31 26.89 -2.54 6.54
N TYR A 32 25.73 -2.37 5.90
CA TYR A 32 24.69 -1.47 6.34
C TYR A 32 23.45 -2.18 6.86
N PHE A 33 23.08 -3.31 6.27
CA PHE A 33 21.84 -4.03 6.57
C PHE A 33 22.08 -5.32 7.35
N ASP A 34 21.13 -5.64 8.23
CA ASP A 34 21.16 -6.84 9.06
C ASP A 34 20.22 -7.92 8.51
N ASP A 35 20.82 -8.86 7.78
CA ASP A 35 20.08 -9.95 7.13
C ASP A 35 19.44 -10.92 8.14
N LYS A 36 20.06 -11.12 9.31
CA LYS A 36 19.48 -11.97 10.37
C LYS A 36 18.26 -11.32 11.00
N MET A 37 18.31 -10.00 11.20
CA MET A 37 17.17 -9.24 11.68
C MET A 37 16.03 -9.26 10.66
N ASN A 38 16.34 -9.10 9.37
CA ASN A 38 15.33 -9.22 8.30
C ASN A 38 14.66 -10.59 8.30
N GLU A 39 15.45 -11.68 8.39
CA GLU A 39 14.92 -13.03 8.45
C GLU A 39 14.02 -13.24 9.67
N HIS A 40 14.48 -12.83 10.85
CA HIS A 40 13.72 -12.97 12.09
C HIS A 40 12.35 -12.31 12.00
N PHE A 41 12.31 -11.00 11.70
CA PHE A 41 11.05 -10.28 11.61
C PHE A 41 10.16 -10.77 10.47
N PHE A 42 10.76 -11.13 9.32
CA PHE A 42 9.95 -11.65 8.20
C PHE A 42 9.25 -12.96 8.58
N ARG A 43 9.97 -13.88 9.26
CA ARG A 43 9.40 -15.16 9.70
C ARG A 43 8.32 -14.98 10.74
N ASP A 44 8.54 -14.12 11.73
CA ASP A 44 7.56 -13.86 12.79
C ASP A 44 6.26 -13.28 12.21
N VAL A 45 6.37 -12.28 11.34
CA VAL A 45 5.19 -11.70 10.67
C VAL A 45 4.54 -12.70 9.70
N ALA A 46 5.32 -13.54 9.03
CA ALA A 46 4.78 -14.57 8.15
C ALA A 46 3.90 -15.56 8.93
N GLU A 47 4.35 -16.02 10.10
CA GLU A 47 3.61 -16.95 10.94
C GLU A 47 2.35 -16.31 11.56
N ASN A 48 2.45 -15.07 12.03
CA ASN A 48 1.35 -14.40 12.71
C ASN A 48 0.31 -13.80 11.77
N CYS A 49 0.72 -13.32 10.59
CA CYS A 49 -0.11 -12.58 9.65
C CYS A 49 -0.17 -13.22 8.27
N TYR A 50 0.97 -13.28 7.52
CA TYR A 50 0.92 -13.54 6.09
C TYR A 50 0.33 -14.91 5.75
N PHE A 51 0.72 -15.98 6.42
CA PHE A 51 0.13 -17.30 6.21
C PHE A 51 -1.34 -17.35 6.61
N PRO A 52 -1.71 -17.06 7.87
CA PRO A 52 -3.09 -17.23 8.31
C PRO A 52 -4.09 -16.29 7.62
N ALA A 53 -3.69 -15.06 7.26
CA ALA A 53 -4.55 -14.15 6.53
C ALA A 53 -4.70 -14.58 5.07
N THR A 54 -3.59 -14.92 4.37
CA THR A 54 -3.63 -15.34 2.96
C THR A 54 -4.43 -16.63 2.78
N GLU A 55 -4.32 -17.59 3.70
CA GLU A 55 -5.14 -18.82 3.66
C GLU A 55 -6.64 -18.52 3.68
N ARG A 56 -7.08 -17.58 4.52
CA ARG A 56 -8.48 -17.19 4.64
C ARG A 56 -8.99 -16.47 3.41
N LEU A 57 -8.20 -15.51 2.90
CA LEU A 57 -8.54 -14.80 1.67
C LEU A 57 -8.61 -15.77 0.47
N LEU A 58 -7.62 -16.63 0.30
CA LEU A 58 -7.57 -17.63 -0.76
C LEU A 58 -8.74 -18.62 -0.68
N ARG A 59 -9.08 -19.09 0.53
CA ARG A 59 -10.24 -19.96 0.77
C ARG A 59 -11.54 -19.28 0.35
N ASN A 60 -11.72 -18.01 0.69
CA ASN A 60 -12.87 -17.23 0.27
C ASN A 60 -12.89 -17.00 -1.24
N ALA A 61 -11.76 -16.64 -1.86
CA ALA A 61 -11.69 -16.48 -3.30
C ALA A 61 -12.10 -17.76 -4.04
N LYS A 62 -11.60 -18.93 -3.63
CA LYS A 62 -11.98 -20.23 -4.17
C LYS A 62 -13.43 -20.61 -3.89
N LYS A 63 -13.96 -20.24 -2.71
CA LYS A 63 -15.35 -20.56 -2.32
C LYS A 63 -16.38 -19.84 -3.18
N PHE A 64 -16.09 -18.62 -3.59
CA PHE A 64 -16.98 -17.77 -4.39
C PHE A 64 -16.58 -17.70 -5.87
N GLU A 65 -15.64 -18.54 -6.31
CA GLU A 65 -15.22 -18.63 -7.70
C GLU A 65 -16.38 -19.08 -8.60
N GLY A 66 -16.63 -18.33 -9.67
CA GLY A 66 -17.71 -18.62 -10.63
C GLY A 66 -19.14 -18.33 -10.13
N GLU A 67 -19.30 -17.76 -8.96
CA GLU A 67 -20.59 -17.27 -8.48
C GLU A 67 -20.92 -15.92 -9.13
N ASP A 68 -22.18 -15.50 -9.10
CA ASP A 68 -22.64 -14.20 -9.65
C ASP A 68 -21.90 -12.99 -9.01
N ARG A 69 -21.41 -13.16 -7.79
CA ARG A 69 -20.60 -12.21 -7.04
C ARG A 69 -19.39 -12.93 -6.46
N GLU A 70 -18.25 -12.68 -7.04
CA GLU A 70 -16.97 -13.24 -6.59
C GLU A 70 -16.35 -12.40 -5.49
N PHE A 71 -15.63 -13.05 -4.58
CA PHE A 71 -14.80 -12.36 -3.61
C PHE A 71 -13.47 -11.95 -4.27
N LYS A 72 -13.16 -10.66 -4.25
CA LYS A 72 -11.98 -10.08 -4.87
C LYS A 72 -11.19 -9.24 -3.88
N VAL A 73 -9.86 -9.26 -4.02
CA VAL A 73 -8.92 -8.52 -3.16
C VAL A 73 -7.79 -7.92 -3.96
N ASN A 74 -7.10 -6.94 -3.37
CA ASN A 74 -5.96 -6.29 -4.00
C ASN A 74 -4.77 -6.27 -3.03
N PHE A 75 -3.57 -6.39 -3.57
CA PHE A 75 -2.34 -6.30 -2.81
C PHE A 75 -1.41 -5.25 -3.39
N SER A 76 -0.93 -4.34 -2.55
CA SER A 76 0.18 -3.44 -2.81
C SER A 76 1.41 -4.04 -2.16
N ILE A 77 2.18 -4.85 -2.91
CA ILE A 77 3.33 -5.60 -2.39
C ILE A 77 4.61 -4.92 -2.82
N SER A 78 5.43 -4.45 -1.86
CA SER A 78 6.74 -3.89 -2.19
C SER A 78 7.70 -4.96 -2.73
N SER A 79 8.60 -4.56 -3.64
CA SER A 79 9.60 -5.51 -4.13
C SER A 79 10.58 -5.97 -3.03
N SER A 80 10.80 -5.14 -2.01
CA SER A 80 11.55 -5.53 -0.82
C SER A 80 10.92 -6.72 -0.10
N TRP A 81 9.58 -6.75 0.00
CA TRP A 81 8.88 -7.91 0.54
C TRP A 81 9.02 -9.12 -0.38
N VAL A 82 8.89 -8.95 -1.70
CA VAL A 82 9.07 -10.05 -2.68
C VAL A 82 10.47 -10.65 -2.59
N GLU A 83 11.52 -9.81 -2.48
CA GLU A 83 12.92 -10.27 -2.31
C GLU A 83 13.05 -11.12 -1.04
N GLN A 84 12.50 -10.67 0.07
CA GLN A 84 12.55 -11.36 1.35
C GLN A 84 11.70 -12.63 1.36
N ALA A 85 10.49 -12.58 0.77
CA ALA A 85 9.63 -13.76 0.64
C ALA A 85 10.32 -14.86 -0.17
N LYS A 86 10.88 -14.53 -1.34
CA LYS A 86 11.65 -15.50 -2.16
C LYS A 86 12.81 -16.16 -1.38
N LYS A 87 13.38 -15.43 -0.43
CA LYS A 87 14.53 -15.90 0.36
C LYS A 87 14.12 -16.71 1.58
N TYR A 88 13.10 -16.28 2.30
CA TYR A 88 12.78 -16.84 3.63
C TYR A 88 11.54 -17.72 3.63
N HIS A 89 10.52 -17.42 2.80
CA HIS A 89 9.24 -18.11 2.70
C HIS A 89 8.68 -18.08 1.28
N PRO A 90 9.32 -18.76 0.30
CA PRO A 90 8.86 -18.77 -1.10
C PRO A 90 7.44 -19.32 -1.26
N GLU A 91 6.95 -20.15 -0.34
CA GLU A 91 5.61 -20.68 -0.30
C GLU A 91 4.51 -19.60 -0.20
N LEU A 92 4.82 -18.40 0.32
CA LEU A 92 3.89 -17.27 0.32
C LEU A 92 3.62 -16.76 -1.11
N ILE A 93 4.66 -16.74 -1.95
CA ILE A 93 4.51 -16.42 -3.38
C ILE A 93 3.62 -17.47 -4.05
N ASP A 94 3.86 -18.75 -3.77
CA ASP A 94 3.06 -19.84 -4.32
C ASP A 94 1.59 -19.75 -3.88
N MET A 95 1.32 -19.34 -2.65
CA MET A 95 -0.04 -19.13 -2.15
C MET A 95 -0.74 -17.98 -2.87
N LEU A 96 -0.07 -16.84 -3.06
CA LEU A 96 -0.63 -15.70 -3.79
C LEU A 96 -0.92 -16.04 -5.26
N ASN A 97 -0.10 -16.89 -5.87
CA ASN A 97 -0.31 -17.37 -7.24
C ASN A 97 -1.46 -18.42 -7.37
N GLN A 98 -2.05 -18.85 -6.26
CA GLN A 98 -3.19 -19.79 -6.28
C GLN A 98 -4.56 -19.10 -6.27
N PHE A 99 -4.61 -17.78 -6.19
CA PHE A 99 -5.88 -17.08 -6.31
C PHE A 99 -6.49 -17.31 -7.70
N PRO A 100 -7.80 -17.58 -7.78
CA PRO A 100 -8.48 -17.75 -9.07
C PRO A 100 -8.32 -16.51 -9.95
N ASP A 101 -8.31 -16.74 -11.27
CA ASP A 101 -8.17 -15.64 -12.23
C ASP A 101 -9.27 -14.58 -12.06
N GLY A 102 -8.89 -13.32 -12.04
CA GLY A 102 -9.82 -12.20 -11.87
C GLY A 102 -10.22 -11.90 -10.41
N THR A 103 -9.80 -12.72 -9.43
CA THR A 103 -10.15 -12.51 -8.01
C THR A 103 -9.07 -11.77 -7.20
N VAL A 104 -7.90 -11.61 -7.76
CA VAL A 104 -6.81 -10.84 -7.15
C VAL A 104 -6.23 -9.83 -8.13
N ASP A 105 -5.90 -8.64 -7.65
CA ASP A 105 -5.17 -7.63 -8.39
C ASP A 105 -3.97 -7.11 -7.58
N PHE A 106 -2.98 -6.55 -8.30
CA PHE A 106 -1.79 -6.00 -7.68
C PHE A 106 -1.68 -4.50 -7.99
N ILE A 107 -1.47 -3.72 -6.94
CA ILE A 107 -1.31 -2.27 -7.00
C ILE A 107 0.18 -1.96 -7.19
N GLY A 108 0.49 -1.12 -8.19
CA GLY A 108 1.85 -0.63 -8.40
C GLY A 108 2.29 0.29 -7.25
N GLN A 109 3.57 0.24 -6.90
CA GLN A 109 4.16 1.15 -5.93
C GLN A 109 5.65 1.38 -6.22
N THR A 110 6.36 2.13 -5.38
CA THR A 110 7.81 2.25 -5.50
C THR A 110 8.50 0.92 -5.14
N HIS A 111 9.56 0.59 -5.87
CA HIS A 111 10.25 -0.70 -5.74
C HIS A 111 10.70 -1.01 -4.31
N TYR A 112 11.25 -0.01 -3.60
CA TYR A 112 11.74 -0.15 -2.23
C TYR A 112 10.85 0.50 -1.17
N HIS A 113 9.59 0.76 -1.46
CA HIS A 113 8.69 1.51 -0.58
C HIS A 113 9.32 2.84 -0.16
N SER A 114 9.81 3.56 -1.15
CA SER A 114 10.69 4.71 -0.98
C SER A 114 9.96 6.05 -1.07
N LEU A 115 10.57 7.07 -0.48
CA LEU A 115 10.09 8.45 -0.58
C LEU A 115 10.55 9.16 -1.87
N SER A 116 11.02 8.43 -2.89
CA SER A 116 11.48 9.01 -4.17
C SER A 116 10.40 9.81 -4.91
N GLY A 117 9.12 9.56 -4.64
CA GLY A 117 8.01 10.37 -5.12
C GLY A 117 8.06 11.84 -4.67
N LEU A 118 8.76 12.12 -3.55
CA LEU A 118 8.97 13.46 -3.01
C LEU A 118 10.28 14.13 -3.51
N PHE A 119 11.10 13.43 -4.30
CA PHE A 119 12.28 14.02 -4.90
C PHE A 119 11.89 15.10 -5.91
N HIS A 120 12.73 16.12 -6.03
CA HIS A 120 12.50 17.18 -7.01
C HIS A 120 12.60 16.62 -8.45
N ASP A 121 13.66 15.88 -8.74
CA ASP A 121 13.77 15.09 -9.98
C ASP A 121 13.02 13.77 -9.81
N LYS A 122 12.09 13.50 -10.71
CA LYS A 122 11.25 12.29 -10.68
C LYS A 122 11.88 11.08 -11.38
N SER A 123 13.14 11.15 -11.84
CA SER A 123 13.80 10.08 -12.59
C SER A 123 13.92 8.79 -11.75
N GLU A 124 14.34 8.90 -10.49
CA GLU A 124 14.40 7.75 -9.59
C GLU A 124 13.00 7.19 -9.28
N PHE A 125 12.01 8.06 -9.07
CA PHE A 125 10.63 7.63 -8.86
C PHE A 125 10.10 6.82 -10.04
N ARG A 126 10.28 7.31 -11.27
CA ARG A 126 9.90 6.59 -12.51
C ARG A 126 10.61 5.26 -12.63
N TRP A 127 11.92 5.24 -12.37
CA TRP A 127 12.68 3.99 -12.41
C TRP A 127 12.12 2.95 -11.42
N GLN A 128 11.81 3.38 -10.20
CA GLN A 128 11.25 2.48 -9.18
C GLN A 128 9.86 1.96 -9.55
N LEU A 129 9.00 2.80 -10.12
CA LEU A 129 7.68 2.37 -10.63
C LEU A 129 7.81 1.33 -11.74
N GLY A 130 8.67 1.58 -12.73
CA GLY A 130 8.93 0.64 -13.82
C GLY A 130 9.48 -0.68 -13.30
N LYS A 131 10.50 -0.62 -12.44
CA LYS A 131 11.13 -1.82 -11.87
C LYS A 131 10.17 -2.64 -11.02
N HIS A 132 9.35 -1.99 -10.21
CA HIS A 132 8.32 -2.66 -9.43
C HIS A 132 7.31 -3.38 -10.32
N ARG A 133 6.82 -2.69 -11.36
CA ARG A 133 5.86 -3.25 -12.31
C ARG A 133 6.38 -4.51 -12.98
N ASP A 134 7.68 -4.54 -13.36
CA ASP A 134 8.33 -5.71 -13.94
C ASP A 134 8.41 -6.86 -12.92
N ILE A 135 8.81 -6.58 -11.66
CA ILE A 135 8.89 -7.61 -10.61
C ILE A 135 7.52 -8.23 -10.31
N ILE A 136 6.46 -7.43 -10.25
CA ILE A 136 5.09 -7.95 -10.02
C ILE A 136 4.65 -8.80 -11.21
N GLN A 137 4.90 -8.33 -12.45
CA GLN A 137 4.58 -9.08 -13.66
C GLN A 137 5.34 -10.43 -13.70
N ASP A 138 6.63 -10.42 -13.38
CA ASP A 138 7.48 -11.63 -13.40
C ASP A 138 7.12 -12.62 -12.28
N THR A 139 6.65 -12.10 -11.12
CA THR A 139 6.38 -12.93 -9.94
C THR A 139 4.96 -13.47 -9.91
N PHE A 140 3.98 -12.66 -10.34
CA PHE A 140 2.55 -12.98 -10.22
C PHE A 140 1.82 -13.03 -11.55
N GLY A 141 2.50 -12.79 -12.67
CA GLY A 141 1.90 -12.84 -14.02
C GLY A 141 0.96 -11.68 -14.32
N LYS A 142 0.84 -10.69 -13.46
CA LYS A 142 -0.11 -9.56 -13.57
C LYS A 142 0.61 -8.24 -13.59
N ARG A 143 0.25 -7.37 -14.56
CA ARG A 143 0.79 -6.03 -14.69
C ARG A 143 -0.11 -5.04 -13.97
N PRO A 144 0.36 -4.33 -12.93
CA PRO A 144 -0.44 -3.32 -12.21
C PRO A 144 -0.98 -2.23 -13.15
N GLN A 145 -2.29 -1.99 -13.08
CA GLN A 145 -2.98 -0.92 -13.82
C GLN A 145 -3.22 0.31 -12.94
N VAL A 146 -3.36 0.11 -11.65
CA VAL A 146 -3.49 1.17 -10.64
C VAL A 146 -2.25 1.16 -9.77
N MET A 147 -1.78 2.33 -9.35
CA MET A 147 -0.67 2.45 -8.42
C MET A 147 -1.08 3.17 -7.13
N THR A 148 -0.28 3.01 -6.11
CA THR A 148 -0.18 3.93 -4.97
C THR A 148 1.25 4.41 -4.85
N ASN A 149 1.46 5.61 -4.31
CA ASN A 149 2.80 5.98 -3.86
C ASN A 149 2.95 5.55 -2.40
N THR A 150 4.17 5.30 -2.00
CA THR A 150 4.57 4.97 -0.63
C THR A 150 3.76 5.78 0.38
N GLU A 151 3.17 5.11 1.38
CA GLU A 151 2.40 5.73 2.47
C GLU A 151 1.18 6.54 2.00
N LEU A 152 0.61 6.20 0.86
CA LEU A 152 -0.45 6.98 0.20
C LEU A 152 -0.08 8.45 0.00
N ILE A 153 1.22 8.78 -0.02
CA ILE A 153 1.69 10.15 -0.25
C ILE A 153 1.32 10.61 -1.65
N TYR A 154 0.60 11.71 -1.73
CA TYR A 154 0.14 12.26 -2.99
C TYR A 154 0.24 13.79 -3.05
N HIS A 155 0.68 14.27 -4.18
CA HIS A 155 0.48 15.61 -4.70
C HIS A 155 0.39 15.54 -6.24
N ASN A 156 -0.01 16.63 -6.88
CA ASN A 156 -0.30 16.67 -8.31
C ASN A 156 0.82 16.12 -9.21
N GLU A 157 2.10 16.40 -8.91
CA GLU A 157 3.23 15.90 -9.70
C GLU A 157 3.38 14.37 -9.60
N ILE A 158 3.04 13.75 -8.46
CA ILE A 158 3.01 12.29 -8.32
C ILE A 158 1.91 11.72 -9.23
N GLY A 159 0.72 12.32 -9.21
CA GLY A 159 -0.38 11.91 -10.08
C GLY A 159 -0.06 12.07 -11.57
N LYS A 160 0.63 13.15 -11.94
CA LYS A 160 1.12 13.37 -13.30
C LYS A 160 2.09 12.26 -13.74
N VAL A 161 3.07 11.93 -12.90
CA VAL A 161 3.99 10.82 -13.19
C VAL A 161 3.23 9.51 -13.37
N ALA A 162 2.25 9.21 -12.51
CA ALA A 162 1.43 8.01 -12.65
C ALA A 162 0.71 7.94 -13.99
N ALA A 163 0.11 9.04 -14.46
CA ALA A 163 -0.54 9.13 -15.76
C ALA A 163 0.46 8.95 -16.93
N GLU A 164 1.61 9.63 -16.87
CA GLU A 164 2.68 9.53 -17.87
C GLU A 164 3.31 8.13 -17.96
N GLU A 165 3.37 7.40 -16.82
CA GLU A 165 3.80 6.00 -16.78
C GLU A 165 2.68 5.01 -17.21
N GLY A 166 1.51 5.52 -17.61
CA GLY A 166 0.41 4.72 -18.16
C GLY A 166 -0.35 3.91 -17.11
N TYR A 167 -0.51 4.44 -15.90
CA TYR A 167 -1.45 3.88 -14.94
C TYR A 167 -2.86 4.45 -15.16
N ASP A 168 -3.87 3.59 -15.13
CA ASP A 168 -5.29 3.98 -15.25
C ASP A 168 -5.78 4.75 -14.01
N GLY A 169 -5.17 4.49 -12.86
CA GLY A 169 -5.51 5.14 -11.61
C GLY A 169 -4.37 5.24 -10.61
N ILE A 170 -4.54 6.17 -9.65
CA ILE A 170 -3.70 6.29 -8.47
C ILE A 170 -4.56 6.24 -7.21
N PHE A 171 -4.11 5.45 -6.25
CA PHE A 171 -4.76 5.31 -4.95
C PHE A 171 -4.10 6.25 -3.94
N THR A 172 -4.89 7.01 -3.18
CA THR A 172 -4.38 7.90 -2.13
C THR A 172 -5.37 8.12 -0.99
N GLU A 173 -5.00 8.90 0.02
CA GLU A 173 -5.83 9.18 1.19
C GLU A 173 -6.94 10.19 0.88
N GLY A 174 -8.15 9.87 1.36
CA GLY A 174 -9.31 10.77 1.31
C GLY A 174 -9.29 11.85 2.40
N ALA A 175 -8.21 12.65 2.46
CA ALA A 175 -8.02 13.65 3.51
C ALA A 175 -9.17 14.68 3.55
N PRO A 176 -9.87 14.87 4.70
CA PRO A 176 -11.01 15.78 4.81
C PRO A 176 -10.71 17.23 4.43
N ARG A 177 -9.46 17.69 4.70
CA ARG A 177 -9.05 19.05 4.32
C ARG A 177 -9.04 19.29 2.81
N MET A 178 -8.84 18.22 2.02
CA MET A 178 -8.83 18.27 0.55
C MET A 178 -10.24 18.08 -0.03
N LEU A 179 -11.03 17.26 0.62
CA LEU A 179 -12.38 16.93 0.17
C LEU A 179 -13.41 18.02 0.53
N GLY A 180 -13.25 18.67 1.69
CA GLY A 180 -14.29 19.55 2.23
C GLY A 180 -15.57 18.76 2.46
N TRP A 181 -16.65 19.14 1.76
CA TRP A 181 -17.94 18.45 1.83
C TRP A 181 -18.09 17.23 0.91
N ARG A 182 -17.11 16.99 0.03
CA ARG A 182 -17.11 15.88 -0.93
C ARG A 182 -16.83 14.54 -0.26
N SER A 183 -17.29 13.46 -0.87
CA SER A 183 -17.11 12.10 -0.35
C SER A 183 -15.87 11.43 -0.95
N PRO A 184 -15.12 10.62 -0.18
CA PRO A 184 -14.05 9.77 -0.73
C PRO A 184 -14.59 8.59 -1.55
N ASN A 185 -15.91 8.37 -1.54
CA ASN A 185 -16.55 7.23 -2.19
C ASN A 185 -16.88 7.48 -3.68
N HIS A 186 -16.16 8.38 -4.32
CA HIS A 186 -16.25 8.69 -5.75
C HIS A 186 -14.84 8.75 -6.35
N ALA A 187 -14.72 8.53 -7.65
CA ALA A 187 -13.48 8.79 -8.38
C ALA A 187 -13.29 10.28 -8.62
N TYR A 188 -12.05 10.72 -8.60
CA TYR A 188 -11.62 12.08 -8.95
C TYR A 188 -10.55 12.01 -10.03
N THR A 189 -10.13 13.16 -10.57
CA THR A 189 -8.99 13.24 -11.48
C THR A 189 -8.16 14.48 -11.18
N GLN A 190 -6.96 14.56 -11.75
CA GLN A 190 -6.10 15.74 -11.63
C GLN A 190 -6.74 16.96 -12.28
N PRO A 191 -6.36 18.18 -11.86
CA PRO A 191 -6.69 19.40 -12.59
C PRO A 191 -6.09 19.39 -14.02
N ASP A 192 -6.80 20.00 -14.99
CA ASP A 192 -6.38 20.02 -16.40
C ASP A 192 -5.05 20.75 -16.65
N PHE A 193 -4.64 21.62 -15.72
CA PHE A 193 -3.32 22.26 -15.80
C PHE A 193 -2.15 21.36 -15.38
N VAL A 194 -2.44 20.19 -14.78
CA VAL A 194 -1.43 19.19 -14.38
C VAL A 194 -1.16 18.21 -15.52
N THR A 195 -2.22 17.70 -16.13
CA THR A 195 -2.16 16.79 -17.29
C THR A 195 -3.47 16.86 -18.09
N GLU A 196 -3.37 16.75 -19.41
CA GLU A 196 -4.53 16.74 -20.30
C GLU A 196 -5.30 15.41 -20.21
N GLU A 197 -4.59 14.31 -20.05
CA GLU A 197 -5.13 12.96 -19.90
C GLU A 197 -4.83 12.50 -18.47
N GLY A 198 -5.68 12.91 -17.53
CA GLY A 198 -5.55 12.51 -16.12
C GLY A 198 -6.07 11.10 -15.89
N ASN A 199 -5.39 10.36 -15.01
CA ASN A 199 -5.87 9.08 -14.52
C ASN A 199 -6.88 9.27 -13.39
N ASN A 200 -7.59 8.20 -13.01
CA ASN A 200 -8.51 8.22 -11.88
C ASN A 200 -7.76 8.29 -10.55
N ILE A 201 -8.19 9.18 -9.68
CA ILE A 201 -7.74 9.25 -8.28
C ILE A 201 -8.77 8.55 -7.42
N LEU A 202 -8.37 7.42 -6.85
CA LEU A 202 -9.18 6.58 -5.96
C LEU A 202 -8.83 6.93 -4.52
N LEU A 203 -9.83 7.29 -3.74
CA LEU A 203 -9.61 7.78 -2.38
C LEU A 203 -9.96 6.73 -1.34
N ARG A 204 -9.07 6.54 -0.38
CA ARG A 204 -9.29 5.69 0.79
C ARG A 204 -10.46 6.20 1.62
N ASN A 205 -11.40 5.33 1.94
CA ASN A 205 -12.39 5.64 2.96
C ASN A 205 -11.77 5.46 4.35
N ARG A 206 -11.19 6.52 4.87
CA ARG A 206 -10.47 6.53 6.13
C ARG A 206 -11.30 5.96 7.28
N LYS A 207 -12.54 6.43 7.43
CA LYS A 207 -13.38 6.04 8.58
C LYS A 207 -13.60 4.54 8.63
N LEU A 208 -14.08 3.96 7.54
CA LEU A 208 -14.36 2.52 7.46
C LEU A 208 -13.09 1.70 7.56
N THR A 209 -12.01 2.16 6.95
CA THR A 209 -10.73 1.46 7.02
C THR A 209 -10.13 1.48 8.43
N ASP A 210 -10.12 2.64 9.10
CA ASP A 210 -9.58 2.78 10.45
C ASP A 210 -10.43 2.06 11.50
N ASP A 211 -11.71 1.80 11.24
CA ASP A 211 -12.57 0.99 12.10
C ASP A 211 -12.04 -0.47 12.20
N VAL A 212 -11.42 -0.98 11.13
CA VAL A 212 -10.76 -2.29 11.10
C VAL A 212 -9.27 -2.15 11.45
N GLY A 213 -8.54 -1.30 10.73
CA GLY A 213 -7.08 -1.21 10.83
C GLY A 213 -6.55 -0.68 12.17
N TYR A 214 -7.36 0.13 12.87
CA TYR A 214 -6.92 0.79 14.09
C TYR A 214 -7.82 0.51 15.31
N ARG A 215 -9.15 0.49 15.13
CA ARG A 215 -10.10 0.41 16.26
C ARG A 215 -10.59 -0.98 16.58
N PHE A 216 -10.29 -1.99 15.77
CA PHE A 216 -10.85 -3.34 15.90
C PHE A 216 -10.74 -3.93 17.31
N SER A 217 -9.58 -3.82 17.95
CA SER A 217 -9.32 -4.34 19.30
C SER A 217 -9.46 -3.29 20.41
N ALA A 218 -9.97 -2.08 20.10
CA ALA A 218 -10.08 -0.98 21.05
C ALA A 218 -11.34 -1.14 21.92
N GLU A 219 -11.20 -1.73 23.11
CA GLU A 219 -12.32 -1.96 24.06
C GLU A 219 -13.01 -0.67 24.53
N TRP A 220 -12.32 0.47 24.44
CA TRP A 220 -12.88 1.78 24.76
C TRP A 220 -13.80 2.35 23.67
N TRP A 221 -13.76 1.75 22.47
CA TRP A 221 -14.57 2.21 21.36
C TRP A 221 -16.02 1.76 21.50
N SER A 222 -16.98 2.68 21.34
CA SER A 222 -18.41 2.42 21.51
C SER A 222 -18.98 1.32 20.63
N GLU A 223 -18.31 1.05 19.49
CA GLU A 223 -18.70 0.02 18.53
C GLU A 223 -18.00 -1.33 18.75
N TYR A 224 -17.16 -1.44 19.78
CA TYR A 224 -16.52 -2.70 20.15
C TYR A 224 -17.54 -3.69 20.75
N PRO A 225 -17.51 -4.99 20.41
CA PRO A 225 -16.66 -5.60 19.38
C PRO A 225 -17.20 -5.34 17.96
N LEU A 226 -16.29 -5.15 17.01
CA LEU A 226 -16.64 -5.07 15.61
C LEU A 226 -16.74 -6.48 15.02
N THR A 227 -17.94 -6.85 14.55
CA THR A 227 -18.18 -8.12 13.85
C THR A 227 -18.27 -7.90 12.34
N ALA A 228 -17.99 -8.93 11.54
CA ALA A 228 -18.12 -8.87 10.09
C ALA A 228 -19.56 -8.53 9.65
N GLU A 229 -20.58 -9.04 10.36
CA GLU A 229 -21.99 -8.70 10.12
C GLU A 229 -22.27 -7.22 10.31
N LYS A 230 -21.83 -6.66 11.44
CA LYS A 230 -21.99 -5.23 11.74
C LYS A 230 -21.27 -4.35 10.72
N TYR A 231 -20.06 -4.74 10.34
CA TYR A 231 -19.28 -4.02 9.35
C TYR A 231 -19.90 -4.07 7.96
N ALA A 232 -20.37 -5.23 7.52
CA ALA A 232 -21.08 -5.39 6.26
C ALA A 232 -22.37 -4.53 6.20
N LEU A 233 -23.09 -4.42 7.32
CA LEU A 233 -24.22 -3.50 7.43
C LEU A 233 -23.79 -2.03 7.25
N TRP A 234 -22.66 -1.62 7.79
CA TRP A 234 -22.13 -0.26 7.58
C TRP A 234 -21.76 -0.02 6.12
N LEU A 235 -21.08 -0.97 5.49
CA LEU A 235 -20.77 -0.91 4.06
C LEU A 235 -22.04 -0.77 3.22
N SER A 236 -23.10 -1.54 3.52
CA SER A 236 -24.36 -1.53 2.77
C SER A 236 -25.15 -0.22 2.89
N ASN A 237 -24.93 0.53 3.96
CA ASN A 237 -25.54 1.84 4.20
C ASN A 237 -24.68 3.01 3.71
N ALA A 238 -23.49 2.75 3.21
CA ALA A 238 -22.64 3.81 2.67
C ALA A 238 -23.15 4.30 1.33
N SER A 239 -22.93 5.59 1.07
CA SER A 239 -23.33 6.25 -0.19
C SER A 239 -22.12 6.51 -1.05
N GLY A 240 -22.28 6.47 -2.36
CA GLY A 240 -21.23 6.74 -3.35
C GLY A 240 -21.25 5.75 -4.49
N ASP A 241 -20.21 5.78 -5.31
CA ASP A 241 -20.03 4.89 -6.47
C ASP A 241 -19.11 3.73 -6.14
N MET A 242 -18.28 3.85 -5.07
CA MET A 242 -17.33 2.83 -4.62
C MET A 242 -17.01 2.97 -3.13
N LEU A 243 -16.48 1.92 -2.53
CA LEU A 243 -15.88 1.93 -1.19
C LEU A 243 -14.45 1.39 -1.28
N ASN A 244 -13.47 2.26 -1.16
CA ASN A 244 -12.06 1.88 -1.19
C ASN A 244 -11.53 1.72 0.23
N LEU A 245 -11.24 0.49 0.60
CA LEU A 245 -10.65 0.10 1.87
C LEU A 245 -9.18 -0.26 1.63
N PHE A 246 -8.26 0.47 2.27
CA PHE A 246 -6.82 0.23 2.13
C PHE A 246 -6.16 0.30 3.49
N MET A 247 -5.50 -0.77 3.90
CA MET A 247 -4.88 -0.92 5.21
C MET A 247 -3.65 -1.82 5.15
N ASP A 248 -2.80 -1.73 6.17
CA ASP A 248 -1.69 -2.65 6.32
C ASP A 248 -2.18 -4.09 6.41
N TYR A 249 -1.50 -4.99 5.72
CA TYR A 249 -1.83 -6.42 5.81
C TYR A 249 -1.55 -6.96 7.20
N GLU A 250 -0.55 -6.41 7.88
CA GLU A 250 -0.17 -6.69 9.25
C GLU A 250 -1.28 -6.37 10.27
N THR A 251 -2.33 -5.68 9.86
CA THR A 251 -3.58 -5.55 10.63
C THR A 251 -4.09 -6.92 11.11
N PHE A 252 -3.92 -7.97 10.28
CA PHE A 252 -4.51 -9.28 10.48
C PHE A 252 -3.51 -10.27 11.11
N GLY A 253 -3.14 -10.02 12.35
CA GLY A 253 -2.32 -10.94 13.15
C GLY A 253 -1.16 -10.26 13.90
N GLU A 254 -0.70 -9.10 13.44
CA GLU A 254 0.36 -8.31 14.10
C GLU A 254 -0.20 -7.11 14.85
N HIS A 255 -0.90 -6.18 14.17
CA HIS A 255 -1.50 -5.03 14.83
C HIS A 255 -2.67 -5.44 15.71
N HIS A 256 -3.47 -6.40 15.27
CA HIS A 256 -4.50 -7.07 16.05
C HIS A 256 -4.19 -8.56 16.08
N TRP A 257 -3.85 -9.07 17.26
CA TRP A 257 -3.47 -10.46 17.49
C TRP A 257 -4.64 -11.40 17.21
N GLU A 258 -4.36 -12.64 16.84
CA GLU A 258 -5.37 -13.66 16.55
C GLU A 258 -6.47 -13.75 17.64
N GLY A 259 -6.06 -13.64 18.93
CA GLY A 259 -6.98 -13.67 20.08
C GLY A 259 -8.04 -12.56 20.10
N THR A 260 -7.87 -11.49 19.32
CA THR A 260 -8.88 -10.42 19.18
C THR A 260 -10.04 -10.83 18.26
N GLY A 261 -9.88 -11.93 17.50
CA GLY A 261 -10.87 -12.38 16.53
C GLY A 261 -10.70 -11.75 15.13
N ILE A 262 -9.65 -10.98 14.86
CA ILE A 262 -9.44 -10.27 13.59
C ILE A 262 -9.37 -11.23 12.38
N LEU A 263 -8.74 -12.41 12.55
CA LEU A 263 -8.67 -13.42 11.51
C LEU A 263 -10.04 -14.06 11.23
N TRP A 264 -10.88 -14.24 12.23
CA TRP A 264 -12.27 -14.68 12.05
C TRP A 264 -13.13 -13.62 11.38
N PHE A 265 -12.91 -12.36 11.71
CA PHE A 265 -13.53 -11.23 11.01
C PHE A 265 -13.18 -11.25 9.52
N LEU A 266 -11.90 -11.40 9.16
CA LEU A 266 -11.44 -11.47 7.79
C LEU A 266 -12.07 -12.65 7.02
N GLU A 267 -12.16 -13.81 7.65
CA GLU A 267 -12.75 -15.00 7.05
C GLU A 267 -14.27 -14.87 6.80
N ASP A 268 -14.99 -14.27 7.76
CA ASP A 268 -16.47 -14.16 7.69
C ASP A 268 -16.93 -12.96 6.83
N LEU A 269 -16.09 -11.92 6.67
CA LEU A 269 -16.47 -10.69 5.99
C LEU A 269 -17.08 -10.89 4.61
N PRO A 270 -16.54 -11.71 3.68
CA PRO A 270 -17.14 -11.88 2.35
C PRO A 270 -18.55 -12.45 2.41
N GLN A 271 -18.79 -13.41 3.31
CA GLN A 271 -20.12 -14.02 3.47
C GLN A 271 -21.14 -13.02 3.99
N GLN A 272 -20.73 -12.15 4.92
CA GLN A 272 -21.62 -11.14 5.47
C GLN A 272 -21.90 -10.03 4.44
N VAL A 273 -20.91 -9.61 3.65
CA VAL A 273 -21.09 -8.66 2.55
C VAL A 273 -22.08 -9.21 1.52
N PHE A 274 -21.99 -10.48 1.15
CA PHE A 274 -22.87 -11.07 0.15
C PHE A 274 -24.32 -11.30 0.62
N LYS A 275 -24.62 -11.13 1.91
CA LYS A 275 -26.02 -11.05 2.38
C LYS A 275 -26.72 -9.76 1.95
N HIS A 276 -25.96 -8.73 1.57
CA HIS A 276 -26.48 -7.45 1.09
C HIS A 276 -26.47 -7.43 -0.44
N GLU A 277 -27.63 -7.41 -1.07
CA GLU A 277 -27.77 -7.43 -2.53
C GLU A 277 -27.19 -6.20 -3.24
N ASN A 278 -27.06 -5.10 -2.51
CA ASN A 278 -26.49 -3.85 -3.04
C ASN A 278 -24.97 -3.77 -3.02
N LEU A 279 -24.27 -4.79 -2.46
CA LEU A 279 -22.81 -4.83 -2.38
C LEU A 279 -22.22 -5.88 -3.33
N LYS A 280 -21.00 -5.61 -3.81
CA LYS A 280 -20.11 -6.56 -4.52
C LYS A 280 -18.65 -6.25 -4.19
N PHE A 281 -17.75 -7.21 -4.38
CA PHE A 281 -16.32 -6.91 -4.40
C PHE A 281 -15.87 -6.63 -5.84
N GLU A 282 -14.98 -5.67 -6.00
CA GLU A 282 -14.27 -5.41 -7.25
C GLU A 282 -12.78 -5.23 -6.99
N THR A 283 -11.97 -5.61 -7.97
CA THR A 283 -10.55 -5.28 -7.97
C THR A 283 -10.38 -3.77 -8.16
N VAL A 284 -9.22 -3.25 -7.73
CA VAL A 284 -8.93 -1.83 -7.88
C VAL A 284 -8.89 -1.37 -9.33
N SER A 285 -8.43 -2.24 -10.25
CA SER A 285 -8.46 -1.96 -11.69
C SER A 285 -9.90 -1.90 -12.23
N GLU A 286 -10.78 -2.81 -11.80
CA GLU A 286 -12.20 -2.75 -12.17
C GLU A 286 -12.86 -1.46 -11.65
N VAL A 287 -12.56 -1.07 -10.39
CA VAL A 287 -13.07 0.17 -9.82
C VAL A 287 -12.57 1.39 -10.61
N ALA A 288 -11.29 1.42 -10.99
CA ALA A 288 -10.75 2.52 -11.79
C ALA A 288 -11.37 2.61 -13.18
N GLN A 289 -11.65 1.47 -13.81
CA GLN A 289 -12.21 1.41 -15.17
C GLN A 289 -13.73 1.69 -15.22
N ASN A 290 -14.46 1.31 -14.17
CA ASN A 290 -15.93 1.36 -14.16
C ASN A 290 -16.51 2.67 -13.61
N ASN A 291 -15.69 3.58 -13.10
CA ASN A 291 -16.15 4.79 -12.46
C ASN A 291 -15.53 6.04 -13.08
N ASP A 292 -16.37 6.88 -13.66
CA ASP A 292 -15.95 8.18 -14.17
C ASP A 292 -15.69 9.16 -13.02
N PRO A 293 -14.67 10.05 -13.14
CA PRO A 293 -14.37 11.03 -12.12
C PRO A 293 -15.48 12.08 -12.00
N VAL A 294 -15.94 12.34 -10.77
CA VAL A 294 -17.01 13.35 -10.50
C VAL A 294 -16.45 14.76 -10.31
N GLY A 295 -15.13 14.93 -10.27
CA GLY A 295 -14.50 16.22 -10.05
C GLY A 295 -12.99 16.15 -9.94
N LYS A 296 -12.36 17.27 -9.58
CA LYS A 296 -10.91 17.38 -9.47
C LYS A 296 -10.45 17.21 -8.02
N PHE A 297 -9.33 16.50 -7.85
CA PHE A 297 -8.60 16.40 -6.58
C PHE A 297 -7.27 17.13 -6.77
N ASP A 298 -7.17 18.32 -6.17
CA ASP A 298 -6.07 19.27 -6.40
C ASP A 298 -5.20 19.38 -5.14
N ALA A 299 -4.06 18.69 -5.14
CA ALA A 299 -3.09 18.68 -4.06
C ALA A 299 -1.74 19.23 -4.55
N PHE A 300 -1.42 20.47 -4.23
CA PHE A 300 -0.10 21.04 -4.47
C PHE A 300 0.96 20.42 -3.54
N GLU A 301 2.24 20.49 -3.90
CA GLU A 301 3.35 19.94 -3.10
C GLU A 301 3.33 20.39 -1.63
N TYR A 302 3.03 21.67 -1.37
CA TYR A 302 2.91 22.19 0.00
C TYR A 302 1.68 21.71 0.76
N ASN A 303 0.77 21.00 0.08
CA ASN A 303 -0.45 20.44 0.65
C ASN A 303 -0.54 18.93 0.38
N THR A 304 0.64 18.30 0.31
CA THR A 304 0.81 16.86 0.17
C THR A 304 -0.08 16.10 1.15
N VAL A 305 -0.76 15.07 0.68
CA VAL A 305 -1.59 14.18 1.52
C VAL A 305 -0.88 12.86 1.77
N SER A 306 -1.23 12.19 2.86
CA SER A 306 -0.79 10.85 3.23
C SER A 306 -1.82 10.26 4.21
N TRP A 307 -1.74 8.99 4.50
CA TRP A 307 -2.59 8.34 5.50
C TRP A 307 -2.06 8.46 6.94
N ALA A 308 -0.81 8.93 7.09
CA ALA A 308 -0.14 8.97 8.38
C ALA A 308 -0.71 10.03 9.33
N ASP A 309 -0.83 9.65 10.57
CA ASP A 309 -1.22 10.49 11.71
C ASP A 309 -2.55 11.24 11.54
N GLN A 310 -2.78 12.26 12.36
CA GLN A 310 -3.96 13.10 12.26
C GLN A 310 -3.81 14.20 11.22
N GLU A 311 -2.59 14.63 10.97
CA GLU A 311 -2.19 15.65 10.01
C GLU A 311 -2.47 15.21 8.57
N MET A 312 -2.34 13.90 8.30
CA MET A 312 -2.51 13.31 6.98
C MET A 312 -1.65 13.98 5.91
N ASP A 313 -0.39 14.25 6.25
CA ASP A 313 0.59 14.87 5.38
C ASP A 313 1.94 14.13 5.44
N ALA A 314 3.00 14.71 4.91
CA ALA A 314 4.33 14.08 4.90
C ALA A 314 5.13 14.29 6.21
N SER A 315 4.55 14.86 7.27
CA SER A 315 5.28 15.20 8.51
C SER A 315 5.76 13.97 9.28
N ALA A 316 5.13 12.81 9.13
CA ALA A 316 5.62 11.56 9.70
C ALA A 316 7.06 11.21 9.25
N TRP A 317 7.46 11.67 8.06
CA TRP A 317 8.79 11.42 7.46
C TRP A 317 9.66 12.66 7.32
N LEU A 318 9.05 13.86 7.30
CA LEU A 318 9.73 15.14 7.06
C LEU A 318 9.37 16.21 8.11
N GLY A 319 8.88 15.80 9.28
CA GLY A 319 8.37 16.70 10.32
C GLY A 319 9.46 17.39 11.13
N ASN A 320 10.60 16.72 11.34
CA ASN A 320 11.70 17.29 12.13
C ASN A 320 12.95 17.59 11.26
N GLU A 321 13.88 18.36 11.82
CA GLU A 321 15.08 18.79 11.09
C GLU A 321 16.03 17.61 10.75
N MET A 322 16.06 16.56 11.57
CA MET A 322 16.90 15.39 11.31
C MET A 322 16.39 14.61 10.10
N GLN A 323 15.06 14.38 10.04
CA GLN A 323 14.41 13.76 8.89
C GLN A 323 14.68 14.55 7.60
N LYS A 324 14.46 15.86 7.62
CA LYS A 324 14.70 16.73 6.46
C LYS A 324 16.16 16.71 6.01
N MET A 325 17.09 16.78 6.96
CA MET A 325 18.52 16.73 6.66
C MET A 325 18.91 15.38 6.04
N LEU A 326 18.43 14.27 6.58
CA LEU A 326 18.70 12.94 6.02
C LEU A 326 18.10 12.80 4.62
N PHE A 327 16.83 13.18 4.46
CA PHE A 327 16.15 13.15 3.17
C PHE A 327 16.88 13.98 2.11
N GLN A 328 17.27 15.21 2.45
CA GLN A 328 18.06 16.06 1.55
C GLN A 328 19.41 15.41 1.22
N ARG A 329 20.07 14.81 2.21
CA ARG A 329 21.36 14.15 1.99
C ARG A 329 21.26 12.97 1.03
N LEU A 330 20.18 12.20 1.11
CA LEU A 330 19.93 11.09 0.19
C LEU A 330 19.76 11.57 -1.26
N GLN A 331 19.12 12.73 -1.46
CA GLN A 331 19.02 13.36 -2.77
C GLN A 331 20.39 13.90 -3.26
N ASP A 332 21.12 14.62 -2.39
CA ASP A 332 22.40 15.25 -2.76
C ASP A 332 23.48 14.26 -3.22
N ILE A 333 23.41 13.02 -2.74
CA ILE A 333 24.37 11.98 -3.13
C ILE A 333 23.96 11.21 -4.38
N GLU A 334 22.76 11.36 -4.90
CA GLU A 334 22.23 10.60 -6.04
C GLU A 334 23.17 10.71 -7.26
N GLU A 335 23.56 11.93 -7.67
CA GLU A 335 24.46 12.12 -8.81
C GLU A 335 25.79 11.39 -8.63
N LYS A 336 26.34 11.41 -7.40
CA LYS A 336 27.60 10.72 -7.09
C LYS A 336 27.45 9.22 -7.14
N VAL A 337 26.34 8.70 -6.61
CA VAL A 337 26.02 7.26 -6.66
C VAL A 337 25.91 6.80 -8.11
N ARG A 338 25.20 7.54 -8.94
CA ARG A 338 25.05 7.23 -10.38
C ARG A 338 26.38 7.34 -11.15
N ALA A 339 27.22 8.31 -10.79
CA ALA A 339 28.53 8.50 -11.41
C ALA A 339 29.53 7.38 -11.11
N ILE A 340 29.34 6.58 -10.04
CA ILE A 340 30.16 5.41 -9.72
C ILE A 340 29.93 4.28 -10.74
N ASP A 341 28.74 4.25 -11.36
CA ASP A 341 28.34 3.23 -12.35
C ASP A 341 28.49 1.78 -11.83
N ASP A 342 28.16 1.59 -10.54
CA ASP A 342 28.15 0.29 -9.88
C ASP A 342 26.73 -0.01 -9.37
N GLU A 343 26.12 -1.04 -9.93
CA GLU A 343 24.76 -1.45 -9.61
C GLU A 343 24.59 -1.78 -8.11
N LYS A 344 25.62 -2.34 -7.45
CA LYS A 344 25.55 -2.67 -6.01
C LYS A 344 25.53 -1.41 -5.15
N VAL A 345 26.26 -0.38 -5.56
CA VAL A 345 26.27 0.90 -4.84
C VAL A 345 24.91 1.59 -4.99
N THR A 346 24.37 1.59 -6.20
CA THR A 346 23.06 2.16 -6.49
C THR A 346 21.94 1.39 -5.75
N ASP A 347 21.97 0.05 -5.73
CA ASP A 347 21.00 -0.78 -5.00
C ASP A 347 21.02 -0.49 -3.49
N VAL A 348 22.20 -0.39 -2.88
CA VAL A 348 22.32 -0.04 -1.46
C VAL A 348 21.78 1.36 -1.18
N TRP A 349 22.09 2.36 -2.02
CA TRP A 349 21.54 3.69 -1.87
C TRP A 349 20.00 3.69 -1.97
N ARG A 350 19.44 2.95 -2.91
CA ARG A 350 17.98 2.82 -3.07
C ARG A 350 17.30 2.21 -1.85
N LYS A 351 17.93 1.20 -1.22
CA LYS A 351 17.43 0.59 0.02
C LYS A 351 17.39 1.57 1.20
N PHE A 352 18.27 2.60 1.20
CA PHE A 352 18.18 3.68 2.20
C PHE A 352 16.99 4.62 1.99
N LEU A 353 16.38 4.63 0.81
CA LEU A 353 15.26 5.52 0.48
C LEU A 353 13.92 5.06 1.06
N THR A 354 13.84 3.88 1.67
CA THR A 354 12.58 3.38 2.25
C THR A 354 12.03 4.35 3.30
N SER A 355 10.70 4.50 3.34
CA SER A 355 10.00 5.39 4.29
C SER A 355 10.34 5.06 5.74
N ASP A 356 10.47 3.77 6.09
CA ASP A 356 10.69 3.29 7.44
C ASP A 356 11.91 3.93 8.11
N HIS A 357 13.02 4.10 7.38
CA HIS A 357 14.24 4.66 7.95
C HIS A 357 14.06 6.12 8.41
N LEU A 358 13.23 6.89 7.71
CA LEU A 358 12.92 8.25 8.11
C LEU A 358 11.85 8.29 9.20
N HIS A 359 10.87 7.40 9.13
CA HIS A 359 9.81 7.30 10.14
C HIS A 359 10.38 6.99 11.53
N HIS A 360 11.34 6.07 11.64
CA HIS A 360 11.96 5.69 12.91
C HIS A 360 12.79 6.79 13.61
N ILE A 361 13.05 7.91 12.94
CA ILE A 361 13.70 9.09 13.53
C ILE A 361 12.72 10.26 13.73
N ALA A 362 11.43 10.00 13.74
CA ALA A 362 10.38 11.00 13.93
C ALA A 362 10.30 11.54 15.38
N THR A 363 10.80 10.82 16.36
CA THR A 363 10.73 11.15 17.80
C THR A 363 11.95 11.93 18.28
#